data_149d6911ede2bfb69238607f051afeca
#
_entry.id   149d6911ede2bfb69238607f051afeca
#
_cell.length_a   1.000
_cell.length_b   1.000
_cell.length_c   1.000
_cell.angle_alpha   90.00
_cell.angle_beta   90.00
_cell.angle_gamma   90.00
#
_symmetry.space_group_name_H-M   'P 1'
#
loop_
_entity.id
_entity.type
_entity.pdbx_description
1 polymer ?
#
loop_
_entity_poly.entity_id
_entity_poly.type
_entity_poly.pdbx_seq_one_letter_code
_entity_poly.pdbx_strand_id
1 'polypeptide(L)'
;MRKYPRPKKIEILYFSGTGGTKRAADAFVKEFAKQGLSVSCNEIHSKKLYSPQPHDMLLLLYPVYAMNAPRPVYEFIDRLPIAEKKLAVVVSVSGGGEIIPNTASRLHCISRLQKKGYRIAYEQMLIMPANCILPTPRELSLMLLKVLPDKVADIVDDLLSGIVRRTKPYLIDRMISNLTEVQKEGAKLYGKNIMVSSPCNGCGLCAKECPTCNIKLVDGKPIYNYRCCLCLRCIYQCPKKALQPKIGRKFILDSGFSLSKLEKELPDFQPIDPRNYSYGAGFSGLKKYFLE
;
A
#
# COMPACT_ATOMS: atom_id res chain seq x y z
N MET A 1 -9.08 -25.39 -16.56
CA MET A 1 -10.21 -25.67 -15.65
C MET A 1 -10.16 -24.68 -14.48
N ARG A 2 -11.26 -23.95 -14.19
CA ARG A 2 -11.31 -22.98 -13.06
C ARG A 2 -11.13 -23.69 -11.73
N LYS A 3 -10.31 -23.11 -10.84
CA LYS A 3 -10.07 -23.67 -9.49
C LYS A 3 -11.08 -23.18 -8.44
N TYR A 4 -11.91 -22.18 -8.79
CA TYR A 4 -13.02 -21.66 -7.96
C TYR A 4 -14.08 -21.00 -8.86
N PRO A 5 -15.34 -20.83 -8.38
CA PRO A 5 -16.40 -20.19 -9.16
C PRO A 5 -16.09 -18.70 -9.38
N ARG A 6 -16.60 -18.14 -10.48
CA ARG A 6 -16.46 -16.70 -10.76
C ARG A 6 -17.16 -15.90 -9.66
N PRO A 7 -16.43 -15.01 -8.94
CA PRO A 7 -17.04 -14.16 -7.94
C PRO A 7 -17.99 -13.15 -8.61
N LYS A 8 -19.04 -12.74 -7.91
CA LYS A 8 -19.99 -11.71 -8.35
C LYS A 8 -19.89 -10.46 -7.50
N LYS A 9 -19.54 -10.60 -6.22
CA LYS A 9 -19.43 -9.53 -5.24
C LYS A 9 -18.01 -9.47 -4.69
N ILE A 10 -17.33 -8.36 -4.91
CA ILE A 10 -15.95 -8.13 -4.47
C ILE A 10 -15.97 -7.10 -3.34
N GLU A 11 -15.29 -7.39 -2.26
CA GLU A 11 -14.98 -6.40 -1.23
C GLU A 11 -13.50 -6.05 -1.29
N ILE A 12 -13.20 -4.79 -1.56
CA ILE A 12 -11.85 -4.25 -1.57
C ILE A 12 -11.61 -3.54 -0.25
N LEU A 13 -10.60 -4.01 0.48
CA LEU A 13 -10.09 -3.37 1.68
C LEU A 13 -8.67 -2.90 1.42
N TYR A 14 -8.41 -1.60 1.62
CA TYR A 14 -7.07 -1.10 1.38
C TYR A 14 -6.58 -0.16 2.49
N PHE A 15 -5.29 -0.21 2.75
CA PHE A 15 -4.57 0.79 3.52
C PHE A 15 -3.64 1.57 2.58
N SER A 16 -3.64 2.90 2.69
CA SER A 16 -2.74 3.73 1.88
C SER A 16 -2.07 4.79 2.75
N GLY A 17 -0.77 5.00 2.61
CA GLY A 17 -0.05 6.11 3.25
C GLY A 17 -0.18 7.40 2.43
N THR A 18 0.50 7.46 1.31
CA THR A 18 0.64 8.64 0.45
C THR A 18 -0.09 8.53 -0.88
N GLY A 19 -1.01 7.57 -1.00
CA GLY A 19 -1.94 7.48 -2.13
C GLY A 19 -1.63 6.43 -3.19
N GLY A 20 -0.47 5.76 -3.16
CA GLY A 20 -0.11 4.73 -4.16
C GLY A 20 -1.09 3.54 -4.13
N THR A 21 -1.27 2.94 -2.95
CA THR A 21 -2.20 1.81 -2.79
C THR A 21 -3.66 2.22 -3.07
N LYS A 22 -4.05 3.47 -2.76
CA LYS A 22 -5.38 3.97 -3.11
C LYS A 22 -5.59 3.93 -4.62
N ARG A 23 -4.62 4.38 -5.41
CA ARG A 23 -4.70 4.35 -6.89
C ARG A 23 -4.82 2.93 -7.43
N ALA A 24 -4.09 1.99 -6.84
CA ALA A 24 -4.25 0.58 -7.18
C ALA A 24 -5.67 0.09 -6.85
N ALA A 25 -6.21 0.42 -5.68
CA ALA A 25 -7.58 0.05 -5.30
C ALA A 25 -8.61 0.69 -6.24
N ASP A 26 -8.47 1.96 -6.59
CA ASP A 26 -9.35 2.68 -7.53
C ASP A 26 -9.30 2.03 -8.94
N ALA A 27 -8.12 1.56 -9.38
CA ALA A 27 -7.96 0.84 -10.65
C ALA A 27 -8.69 -0.52 -10.61
N PHE A 28 -8.59 -1.28 -9.53
CA PHE A 28 -9.36 -2.52 -9.35
C PHE A 28 -10.87 -2.27 -9.35
N VAL A 29 -11.35 -1.21 -8.67
CA VAL A 29 -12.77 -0.84 -8.70
C VAL A 29 -13.24 -0.62 -10.12
N LYS A 30 -12.50 0.16 -10.91
CA LYS A 30 -12.82 0.45 -12.31
C LYS A 30 -12.84 -0.82 -13.16
N GLU A 31 -11.83 -1.68 -13.00
CA GLU A 31 -11.70 -2.87 -13.82
C GLU A 31 -12.78 -3.91 -13.49
N PHE A 32 -13.04 -4.18 -12.22
CA PHE A 32 -14.15 -5.06 -11.82
C PHE A 32 -15.52 -4.51 -12.26
N ALA A 33 -15.72 -3.18 -12.21
CA ALA A 33 -16.96 -2.57 -12.69
C ALA A 33 -17.15 -2.75 -14.21
N LYS A 34 -16.10 -2.63 -15.02
CA LYS A 34 -16.14 -2.95 -16.46
C LYS A 34 -16.58 -4.40 -16.73
N GLN A 35 -16.21 -5.32 -15.83
CA GLN A 35 -16.60 -6.73 -15.91
C GLN A 35 -18.00 -7.03 -15.36
N GLY A 36 -18.78 -6.00 -15.00
CA GLY A 36 -20.15 -6.10 -14.49
C GLY A 36 -20.27 -6.65 -13.06
N LEU A 37 -19.20 -6.54 -12.25
CA LEU A 37 -19.20 -7.05 -10.87
C LEU A 37 -19.63 -5.98 -9.88
N SER A 38 -20.27 -6.42 -8.80
CA SER A 38 -20.58 -5.55 -7.65
C SER A 38 -19.33 -5.38 -6.79
N VAL A 39 -18.91 -4.14 -6.57
CA VAL A 39 -17.67 -3.81 -5.85
C VAL A 39 -17.97 -2.86 -4.69
N SER A 40 -17.56 -3.22 -3.49
CA SER A 40 -17.41 -2.30 -2.35
C SER A 40 -15.92 -2.01 -2.14
N CYS A 41 -15.58 -0.77 -1.80
CA CYS A 41 -14.19 -0.37 -1.60
C CYS A 41 -14.06 0.51 -0.35
N ASN A 42 -13.31 0.04 0.64
CA ASN A 42 -13.18 0.65 1.94
C ASN A 42 -11.71 0.84 2.35
N GLU A 43 -11.39 2.08 2.81
CA GLU A 43 -10.08 2.36 3.38
C GLU A 43 -10.00 1.86 4.82
N ILE A 44 -8.95 1.13 5.14
CA ILE A 44 -8.59 0.73 6.50
C ILE A 44 -8.14 1.97 7.27
N HIS A 45 -8.99 2.45 8.17
CA HIS A 45 -8.77 3.67 8.93
C HIS A 45 -9.33 3.52 10.34
N SER A 46 -8.57 3.91 11.37
CA SER A 46 -8.97 3.71 12.78
C SER A 46 -10.23 4.50 13.20
N LYS A 47 -10.60 5.56 12.47
CA LYS A 47 -11.83 6.34 12.73
C LYS A 47 -13.07 5.73 12.10
N LYS A 48 -12.91 4.86 11.11
CA LYS A 48 -14.04 4.30 10.38
C LYS A 48 -14.47 3.01 11.03
N LEU A 49 -15.73 2.96 11.44
CA LEU A 49 -16.38 1.70 11.77
C LEU A 49 -16.51 0.92 10.45
N TYR A 50 -15.97 -0.28 10.46
CA TYR A 50 -16.11 -1.19 9.34
C TYR A 50 -17.27 -2.16 9.62
N SER A 51 -18.23 -2.18 8.70
CA SER A 51 -19.26 -3.20 8.65
C SER A 51 -19.00 -4.09 7.45
N PRO A 52 -18.70 -5.38 7.65
CA PRO A 52 -18.45 -6.30 6.54
C PRO A 52 -19.65 -6.34 5.60
N GLN A 53 -19.39 -6.15 4.31
CA GLN A 53 -20.42 -6.33 3.29
C GLN A 53 -20.46 -7.79 2.81
N PRO A 54 -21.63 -8.32 2.41
CA PRO A 54 -21.70 -9.63 1.79
C PRO A 54 -20.83 -9.67 0.53
N HIS A 55 -19.84 -10.56 0.50
CA HIS A 55 -18.91 -10.71 -0.62
C HIS A 55 -18.55 -12.17 -0.87
N ASP A 56 -18.21 -12.48 -2.13
CA ASP A 56 -17.71 -13.78 -2.56
C ASP A 56 -16.18 -13.82 -2.46
N MET A 57 -15.54 -12.67 -2.67
CA MET A 57 -14.08 -12.50 -2.65
C MET A 57 -13.68 -11.21 -1.95
N LEU A 58 -12.73 -11.33 -1.05
CA LEU A 58 -12.04 -10.20 -0.41
C LEU A 58 -10.75 -9.90 -1.16
N LEU A 59 -10.55 -8.64 -1.58
CA LEU A 59 -9.27 -8.14 -2.10
C LEU A 59 -8.65 -7.20 -1.05
N LEU A 60 -7.53 -7.60 -0.48
CA LEU A 60 -6.78 -6.81 0.51
C LEU A 60 -5.56 -6.16 -0.17
N LEU A 61 -5.49 -4.81 -0.12
CA LEU A 61 -4.33 -4.06 -0.63
C LEU A 61 -3.64 -3.26 0.48
N TYR A 62 -2.31 -3.25 0.47
CA TYR A 62 -1.52 -2.44 1.41
C TYR A 62 -0.12 -2.14 0.88
N PRO A 63 0.52 -1.04 1.34
CA PRO A 63 1.91 -0.76 1.03
C PRO A 63 2.83 -1.63 1.87
N VAL A 64 3.97 -2.02 1.29
CA VAL A 64 5.03 -2.72 2.03
C VAL A 64 5.82 -1.71 2.85
N TYR A 65 5.82 -1.85 4.17
CA TYR A 65 6.64 -1.09 5.10
C TYR A 65 7.62 -2.05 5.79
N ALA A 66 8.93 -1.81 5.57
CA ALA A 66 10.00 -2.67 6.03
C ALA A 66 9.66 -4.17 5.89
N MET A 67 9.48 -4.61 4.66
CA MET A 67 9.21 -6.00 4.23
C MET A 67 7.94 -6.63 4.81
N ASN A 68 7.02 -5.79 5.34
CA ASN A 68 5.78 -6.26 5.97
C ASN A 68 4.61 -5.34 5.65
N ALA A 69 3.39 -5.76 6.01
CA ALA A 69 2.24 -4.88 6.02
C ALA A 69 2.31 -3.89 7.22
N PRO A 70 1.75 -2.68 7.09
CA PRO A 70 1.61 -1.76 8.20
C PRO A 70 0.75 -2.34 9.32
N ARG A 71 1.09 -2.01 10.58
CA ARG A 71 0.35 -2.45 11.77
C ARG A 71 -1.19 -2.31 11.67
N PRO A 72 -1.76 -1.20 11.14
CA PRO A 72 -3.22 -1.07 11.01
C PRO A 72 -3.88 -2.15 10.17
N VAL A 73 -3.16 -2.72 9.19
CA VAL A 73 -3.68 -3.81 8.34
C VAL A 73 -3.84 -5.09 9.17
N TYR A 74 -2.87 -5.42 10.00
CA TYR A 74 -2.96 -6.59 10.87
C TYR A 74 -4.06 -6.44 11.91
N GLU A 75 -4.11 -5.29 12.60
CA GLU A 75 -5.15 -4.98 13.57
C GLU A 75 -6.55 -5.03 12.96
N PHE A 76 -6.66 -4.66 11.68
CA PHE A 76 -7.91 -4.76 10.94
C PHE A 76 -8.29 -6.21 10.63
N ILE A 77 -7.35 -7.02 10.10
CA ILE A 77 -7.59 -8.44 9.81
C ILE A 77 -8.00 -9.18 11.08
N ASP A 78 -7.33 -8.91 12.21
CA ASP A 78 -7.63 -9.57 13.48
C ASP A 78 -9.06 -9.28 14.00
N ARG A 79 -9.67 -8.18 13.57
CA ARG A 79 -11.06 -7.81 13.89
C ARG A 79 -12.09 -8.30 12.88
N LEU A 80 -11.68 -8.84 11.73
CA LEU A 80 -12.61 -9.41 10.77
C LEU A 80 -13.37 -10.59 11.38
N PRO A 81 -14.66 -10.77 11.04
CA PRO A 81 -15.39 -11.98 11.40
C PRO A 81 -14.80 -13.21 10.71
N ILE A 82 -15.19 -14.38 11.17
CA ILE A 82 -14.83 -15.65 10.52
C ILE A 82 -15.51 -15.72 9.14
N ALA A 83 -14.76 -16.13 8.14
CA ALA A 83 -15.14 -16.01 6.72
C ALA A 83 -15.67 -17.29 6.07
N GLU A 84 -15.77 -18.40 6.81
CA GLU A 84 -16.34 -19.67 6.34
C GLU A 84 -15.87 -20.09 4.92
N LYS A 85 -14.56 -20.12 4.72
CA LYS A 85 -13.89 -20.52 3.46
C LYS A 85 -14.08 -19.55 2.26
N LYS A 86 -14.49 -18.30 2.49
CA LYS A 86 -14.53 -17.29 1.43
C LYS A 86 -13.15 -17.10 0.78
N LEU A 87 -13.16 -16.64 -0.46
CA LEU A 87 -11.91 -16.36 -1.19
C LEU A 87 -11.27 -15.06 -0.72
N ALA A 88 -9.95 -15.04 -0.67
CA ALA A 88 -9.19 -13.82 -0.48
C ALA A 88 -8.04 -13.71 -1.49
N VAL A 89 -7.78 -12.47 -1.86
CA VAL A 89 -6.68 -12.03 -2.72
C VAL A 89 -5.85 -11.03 -1.93
N VAL A 90 -4.53 -11.14 -1.98
CA VAL A 90 -3.62 -10.24 -1.27
C VAL A 90 -2.70 -9.55 -2.25
N VAL A 91 -2.86 -8.24 -2.40
CA VAL A 91 -2.01 -7.42 -3.26
C VAL A 91 -1.20 -6.45 -2.40
N SER A 92 0.12 -6.66 -2.37
CA SER A 92 1.04 -5.72 -1.73
C SER A 92 1.51 -4.67 -2.75
N VAL A 93 1.82 -3.46 -2.28
CA VAL A 93 2.31 -2.35 -3.11
C VAL A 93 3.69 -1.93 -2.61
N SER A 94 4.69 -1.95 -3.47
CA SER A 94 6.09 -1.65 -3.11
C SER A 94 6.71 -0.64 -4.09
N GLY A 95 7.76 0.04 -3.67
CA GLY A 95 8.58 0.87 -4.57
C GLY A 95 9.69 0.10 -5.29
N GLY A 96 10.11 -1.05 -4.75
CA GLY A 96 11.26 -1.84 -5.25
C GLY A 96 10.89 -3.13 -5.98
N GLY A 97 9.62 -3.58 -5.89
CA GLY A 97 9.17 -4.80 -6.55
C GLY A 97 9.32 -6.08 -5.74
N GLU A 98 8.92 -7.18 -6.37
CA GLU A 98 8.91 -8.53 -5.78
C GLU A 98 10.27 -9.23 -5.94
N ILE A 99 11.27 -8.64 -5.34
CA ILE A 99 12.65 -9.13 -5.25
C ILE A 99 13.08 -9.22 -3.79
N ILE A 100 14.22 -9.86 -3.50
CA ILE A 100 14.83 -9.83 -2.17
C ILE A 100 15.02 -8.37 -1.73
N PRO A 101 14.58 -7.98 -0.51
CA PRO A 101 14.02 -8.79 0.57
C PRO A 101 12.48 -8.80 0.66
N ASN A 102 11.72 -8.47 -0.38
CA ASN A 102 10.28 -8.22 -0.33
C ASN A 102 9.38 -9.44 -0.59
N THR A 103 9.91 -10.59 -1.01
CA THR A 103 9.07 -11.73 -1.43
C THR A 103 8.20 -12.30 -0.30
N ALA A 104 8.59 -12.09 0.96
CA ALA A 104 7.86 -12.54 2.15
C ALA A 104 6.85 -11.52 2.69
N SER A 105 6.70 -10.35 2.08
CA SER A 105 5.92 -9.22 2.63
C SER A 105 4.42 -9.50 2.83
N ARG A 106 3.89 -10.58 2.25
CA ARG A 106 2.47 -10.97 2.37
C ARG A 106 2.22 -12.09 3.39
N LEU A 107 3.26 -12.79 3.86
CA LEU A 107 3.12 -13.98 4.69
C LEU A 107 2.26 -13.77 5.94
N HIS A 108 2.52 -12.73 6.71
CA HIS A 108 1.80 -12.46 7.95
C HIS A 108 0.33 -12.10 7.71
N CYS A 109 0.02 -11.34 6.64
CA CYS A 109 -1.38 -11.07 6.25
C CYS A 109 -2.10 -12.35 5.83
N ILE A 110 -1.44 -13.17 5.00
CA ILE A 110 -1.99 -14.44 4.53
C ILE A 110 -2.28 -15.36 5.70
N SER A 111 -1.33 -15.55 6.62
CA SER A 111 -1.52 -16.39 7.81
C SER A 111 -2.70 -15.91 8.67
N ARG A 112 -2.86 -14.59 8.87
CA ARG A 112 -3.97 -14.01 9.63
C ARG A 112 -5.31 -14.21 8.93
N LEU A 113 -5.38 -13.98 7.61
CA LEU A 113 -6.59 -14.23 6.81
C LEU A 113 -6.99 -15.71 6.85
N GLN A 114 -6.02 -16.63 6.76
CA GLN A 114 -6.29 -18.06 6.88
C GLN A 114 -6.86 -18.44 8.25
N LYS A 115 -6.32 -17.85 9.34
CA LYS A 115 -6.88 -18.01 10.70
C LYS A 115 -8.31 -17.45 10.81
N LYS A 116 -8.67 -16.48 9.96
CA LYS A 116 -10.05 -15.95 9.84
C LYS A 116 -10.93 -16.79 8.90
N GLY A 117 -10.45 -17.95 8.42
CA GLY A 117 -11.22 -18.85 7.58
C GLY A 117 -11.21 -18.50 6.08
N TYR A 118 -10.40 -17.54 5.63
CA TYR A 118 -10.27 -17.24 4.21
C TYR A 118 -9.37 -18.25 3.49
N ARG A 119 -9.76 -18.63 2.27
CA ARG A 119 -8.93 -19.39 1.34
C ARG A 119 -8.22 -18.42 0.40
N ILE A 120 -6.91 -18.37 0.45
CA ILE A 120 -6.13 -17.48 -0.41
C ILE A 120 -6.08 -18.03 -1.82
N ALA A 121 -6.72 -17.35 -2.75
CA ALA A 121 -6.75 -17.72 -4.16
C ALA A 121 -5.57 -17.12 -4.93
N TYR A 122 -5.18 -15.87 -4.60
CA TYR A 122 -4.22 -15.13 -5.40
C TYR A 122 -3.40 -14.18 -4.54
N GLU A 123 -2.15 -14.01 -4.91
CA GLU A 123 -1.28 -12.98 -4.32
C GLU A 123 -0.32 -12.42 -5.36
N GLN A 124 -0.10 -11.11 -5.32
CA GLN A 124 0.81 -10.42 -6.23
C GLN A 124 1.34 -9.13 -5.59
N MET A 125 2.44 -8.62 -6.13
CA MET A 125 2.96 -7.30 -5.80
C MET A 125 2.80 -6.36 -6.98
N LEU A 126 2.19 -5.19 -6.73
CA LEU A 126 2.22 -4.05 -7.64
C LEU A 126 3.35 -3.11 -7.26
N ILE A 127 3.91 -2.42 -8.25
CA ILE A 127 4.94 -1.41 -8.01
C ILE A 127 4.34 -0.03 -8.24
N MET A 128 4.60 0.87 -7.28
CA MET A 128 4.23 2.28 -7.35
C MET A 128 5.42 3.14 -6.95
N PRO A 129 5.47 4.41 -7.37
CA PRO A 129 6.58 5.29 -7.01
C PRO A 129 6.88 5.28 -5.52
N ALA A 130 8.16 5.11 -5.16
CA ALA A 130 8.63 5.09 -3.78
C ALA A 130 8.52 6.47 -3.14
N ASN A 131 8.02 6.51 -1.91
CA ASN A 131 7.77 7.73 -1.14
C ASN A 131 8.75 7.95 0.01
N CYS A 132 9.80 7.13 0.12
CA CYS A 132 10.77 7.22 1.20
C CYS A 132 12.13 6.65 0.78
N ILE A 133 13.19 7.05 1.48
CA ILE A 133 14.57 6.58 1.36
C ILE A 133 15.17 6.87 -0.02
N LEU A 134 14.76 6.15 -1.04
CA LEU A 134 15.25 6.26 -2.42
C LEU A 134 14.07 6.64 -3.33
N PRO A 135 14.02 7.89 -3.83
CA PRO A 135 12.95 8.30 -4.72
C PRO A 135 13.04 7.55 -6.04
N THR A 136 11.91 7.05 -6.51
CA THR A 136 11.84 6.52 -7.89
C THR A 136 12.09 7.66 -8.88
N PRO A 137 13.01 7.53 -9.85
CA PRO A 137 13.21 8.51 -10.90
C PRO A 137 11.89 8.93 -11.56
N ARG A 138 11.82 10.20 -12.00
CA ARG A 138 10.58 10.78 -12.53
C ARG A 138 10.01 9.95 -13.68
N GLU A 139 10.84 9.58 -14.64
CA GLU A 139 10.45 8.80 -15.83
C GLU A 139 9.88 7.45 -15.44
N LEU A 140 10.54 6.72 -14.52
CA LEU A 140 10.05 5.45 -14.01
C LEU A 140 8.76 5.63 -13.20
N SER A 141 8.62 6.73 -12.47
CA SER A 141 7.39 7.05 -11.74
C SER A 141 6.20 7.25 -12.68
N LEU A 142 6.39 7.95 -13.79
CA LEU A 142 5.36 8.14 -14.81
C LEU A 142 5.04 6.83 -15.53
N MET A 143 6.04 6.02 -15.86
CA MET A 143 5.82 4.69 -16.42
C MET A 143 5.00 3.79 -15.49
N LEU A 144 5.31 3.77 -14.18
CA LEU A 144 4.57 2.98 -13.19
C LEU A 144 3.09 3.40 -13.12
N LEU A 145 2.83 4.71 -13.17
CA LEU A 145 1.46 5.22 -13.19
C LEU A 145 0.74 4.87 -14.49
N LYS A 146 1.44 4.90 -15.61
CA LYS A 146 0.87 4.60 -16.94
C LYS A 146 0.50 3.12 -17.11
N VAL A 147 1.35 2.19 -16.64
CA VAL A 147 1.10 0.75 -16.75
C VAL A 147 0.18 0.18 -15.67
N LEU A 148 -0.13 0.94 -14.62
CA LEU A 148 -0.95 0.46 -13.51
C LEU A 148 -2.31 -0.11 -13.94
N PRO A 149 -3.09 0.54 -14.84
CA PRO A 149 -4.35 -0.02 -15.31
C PRO A 149 -4.20 -1.39 -15.98
N ASP A 150 -3.20 -1.56 -16.84
CA ASP A 150 -2.95 -2.81 -17.56
C ASP A 150 -2.55 -3.93 -16.60
N LYS A 151 -1.63 -3.65 -15.67
CA LYS A 151 -1.24 -4.60 -14.60
C LYS A 151 -2.41 -5.02 -13.72
N VAL A 152 -3.35 -4.14 -13.48
CA VAL A 152 -4.57 -4.46 -12.73
C VAL A 152 -5.53 -5.28 -13.58
N ALA A 153 -5.66 -4.97 -14.87
CA ALA A 153 -6.49 -5.75 -15.81
C ALA A 153 -6.01 -7.20 -15.88
N ASP A 154 -4.69 -7.43 -16.03
CA ASP A 154 -4.11 -8.78 -16.03
C ASP A 154 -4.46 -9.57 -14.75
N ILE A 155 -4.37 -8.92 -13.57
CA ILE A 155 -4.75 -9.57 -12.31
C ILE A 155 -6.24 -9.89 -12.28
N VAL A 156 -7.09 -8.98 -12.73
CA VAL A 156 -8.55 -9.21 -12.77
C VAL A 156 -8.91 -10.34 -13.71
N ASP A 157 -8.28 -10.43 -14.88
CA ASP A 157 -8.48 -11.51 -15.84
C ASP A 157 -8.05 -12.86 -15.27
N ASP A 158 -6.92 -12.94 -14.59
CA ASP A 158 -6.47 -14.12 -13.85
C ASP A 158 -7.51 -14.55 -12.80
N LEU A 159 -7.99 -13.59 -11.99
CA LEU A 159 -8.98 -13.85 -10.97
C LEU A 159 -10.31 -14.35 -11.54
N LEU A 160 -10.80 -13.73 -12.61
CA LEU A 160 -12.06 -14.11 -13.25
C LEU A 160 -11.95 -15.42 -14.04
N SER A 161 -10.75 -15.77 -14.47
CA SER A 161 -10.43 -17.08 -15.07
C SER A 161 -10.26 -18.19 -14.03
N GLY A 162 -10.26 -17.86 -12.74
CA GLY A 162 -10.10 -18.82 -11.66
C GLY A 162 -8.67 -19.32 -11.48
N ILE A 163 -7.70 -18.54 -11.91
CA ILE A 163 -6.28 -18.85 -11.73
C ILE A 163 -5.90 -18.68 -10.24
N VAL A 164 -5.16 -19.65 -9.73
CA VAL A 164 -4.59 -19.59 -8.38
C VAL A 164 -3.10 -19.27 -8.50
N ARG A 165 -2.67 -18.15 -7.92
CA ARG A 165 -1.27 -17.72 -7.89
C ARG A 165 -0.80 -17.54 -6.46
N ARG A 166 0.29 -18.24 -6.10
CA ARG A 166 0.92 -18.15 -4.78
C ARG A 166 2.43 -17.95 -4.95
N THR A 167 2.96 -17.00 -4.22
CA THR A 167 4.41 -16.76 -4.17
C THR A 167 5.08 -17.75 -3.20
N LYS A 168 6.25 -18.25 -3.58
CA LYS A 168 7.14 -19.01 -2.70
C LYS A 168 8.26 -18.08 -2.24
N PRO A 169 8.16 -17.44 -1.07
CA PRO A 169 9.17 -16.51 -0.60
C PRO A 169 10.47 -17.23 -0.26
N TYR A 170 11.61 -16.57 -0.50
CA TYR A 170 12.92 -17.07 -0.11
C TYR A 170 13.03 -17.21 1.41
N LEU A 171 13.82 -18.16 1.88
CA LEU A 171 14.02 -18.38 3.32
C LEU A 171 14.60 -17.16 4.02
N ILE A 172 15.56 -16.50 3.36
CA ILE A 172 16.14 -15.25 3.88
C ILE A 172 15.09 -14.16 4.06
N ASP A 173 14.14 -14.01 3.12
CA ASP A 173 13.10 -13.02 3.20
C ASP A 173 12.12 -13.30 4.34
N ARG A 174 11.86 -14.59 4.62
CA ARG A 174 11.04 -14.99 5.77
C ARG A 174 11.71 -14.59 7.09
N MET A 175 13.02 -14.82 7.20
CA MET A 175 13.78 -14.41 8.38
C MET A 175 13.78 -12.89 8.56
N ILE A 176 14.04 -12.14 7.48
CA ILE A 176 14.00 -10.68 7.49
C ILE A 176 12.61 -10.17 7.85
N SER A 177 11.55 -10.72 7.26
CA SER A 177 10.17 -10.34 7.56
C SER A 177 9.84 -10.54 9.05
N ASN A 178 10.27 -11.65 9.67
CA ASN A 178 10.08 -11.90 11.09
C ASN A 178 10.87 -10.90 11.96
N LEU A 179 12.13 -10.64 11.63
CA LEU A 179 12.97 -9.69 12.36
C LEU A 179 12.44 -8.26 12.27
N THR A 180 11.93 -7.85 11.09
CA THR A 180 11.42 -6.50 10.87
C THR A 180 10.02 -6.25 11.46
N GLU A 181 9.36 -7.26 12.03
CA GLU A 181 8.15 -7.05 12.84
C GLU A 181 8.38 -6.07 14.01
N VAL A 182 9.59 -6.03 14.58
CA VAL A 182 9.99 -5.11 15.66
C VAL A 182 9.95 -3.63 15.23
N GLN A 183 10.08 -3.33 13.93
CA GLN A 183 10.00 -1.95 13.41
C GLN A 183 8.67 -1.23 13.74
N LYS A 184 7.61 -1.98 14.04
CA LYS A 184 6.31 -1.42 14.42
C LYS A 184 6.42 -0.58 15.69
N GLU A 185 7.29 -0.98 16.62
CA GLU A 185 7.59 -0.20 17.82
C GLU A 185 8.42 1.04 17.47
N GLY A 186 9.43 0.89 16.58
CA GLY A 186 10.20 2.03 16.05
C GLY A 186 9.32 3.08 15.37
N ALA A 187 8.27 2.67 14.66
CA ALA A 187 7.32 3.58 14.02
C ALA A 187 6.55 4.43 15.04
N LYS A 188 6.21 3.88 16.21
CA LYS A 188 5.56 4.61 17.29
C LYS A 188 6.48 5.72 17.83
N LEU A 189 7.74 5.38 18.08
CA LEU A 189 8.76 6.33 18.54
C LEU A 189 9.04 7.42 17.50
N TYR A 190 9.13 7.04 16.22
CA TYR A 190 9.26 8.00 15.12
C TYR A 190 8.12 9.01 15.15
N GLY A 191 6.87 8.54 15.23
CA GLY A 191 5.70 9.40 15.29
C GLY A 191 5.75 10.39 16.45
N LYS A 192 6.16 9.96 17.65
CA LYS A 192 6.28 10.81 18.83
C LYS A 192 7.35 11.91 18.66
N ASN A 193 8.36 11.67 17.82
CA ASN A 193 9.47 12.58 17.57
C ASN A 193 9.27 13.51 16.35
N ILE A 194 8.05 13.64 15.82
CA ILE A 194 7.75 14.64 14.80
C ILE A 194 7.65 16.03 15.45
N MET A 195 8.52 16.93 15.00
CA MET A 195 8.51 18.32 15.43
C MET A 195 7.56 19.14 14.58
N VAL A 196 6.98 20.15 15.21
CA VAL A 196 6.12 21.15 14.57
C VAL A 196 6.88 22.48 14.53
N SER A 197 7.18 22.97 13.34
CA SER A 197 7.90 24.24 13.16
C SER A 197 6.95 25.45 13.09
N SER A 198 7.50 26.65 13.17
CA SER A 198 6.77 27.92 13.24
C SER A 198 5.75 28.18 12.11
N PRO A 199 5.94 27.70 10.84
CA PRO A 199 4.96 27.89 9.79
C PRO A 199 3.62 27.17 10.01
N CYS A 200 3.49 26.33 11.04
CA CYS A 200 2.24 25.63 11.35
C CYS A 200 1.14 26.63 11.74
N ASN A 201 0.07 26.65 10.95
CA ASN A 201 -1.10 27.49 11.20
C ASN A 201 -2.28 26.77 11.89
N GLY A 202 -2.07 25.55 12.40
CA GLY A 202 -3.10 24.80 13.12
C GLY A 202 -4.27 24.28 12.27
N CYS A 203 -4.13 24.18 10.93
CA CYS A 203 -5.24 23.80 10.03
C CYS A 203 -5.85 22.41 10.27
N GLY A 204 -5.24 21.55 11.09
CA GLY A 204 -5.78 20.25 11.48
C GLY A 204 -5.71 19.13 10.44
N LEU A 205 -5.25 19.38 9.21
CA LEU A 205 -5.22 18.37 8.16
C LEU A 205 -4.46 17.10 8.59
N CYS A 206 -3.32 17.24 9.25
CA CYS A 206 -2.52 16.12 9.74
C CYS A 206 -3.29 15.22 10.74
N ALA A 207 -4.11 15.82 11.61
CA ALA A 207 -4.94 15.07 12.56
C ALA A 207 -6.17 14.43 11.89
N LYS A 208 -6.79 15.15 10.94
CA LYS A 208 -7.95 14.67 10.17
C LYS A 208 -7.58 13.44 9.34
N GLU A 209 -6.46 13.51 8.63
CA GLU A 209 -6.01 12.49 7.66
C GLU A 209 -5.16 11.37 8.30
N CYS A 210 -4.89 11.41 9.60
CA CYS A 210 -4.07 10.38 10.25
C CYS A 210 -4.80 9.04 10.32
N PRO A 211 -4.36 7.99 9.60
CA PRO A 211 -5.10 6.73 9.50
C PRO A 211 -5.12 5.93 10.81
N THR A 212 -4.22 6.25 11.74
CA THR A 212 -4.12 5.59 13.06
C THR A 212 -4.62 6.46 14.21
N CYS A 213 -5.19 7.65 13.92
CA CYS A 213 -5.60 8.63 14.94
C CYS A 213 -4.46 8.98 15.91
N ASN A 214 -3.23 9.01 15.39
CA ASN A 214 -2.04 9.29 16.21
C ASN A 214 -1.89 10.76 16.58
N ILE A 215 -2.61 11.67 15.91
CA ILE A 215 -2.43 13.12 16.02
C ILE A 215 -3.70 13.74 16.57
N LYS A 216 -3.56 14.59 17.59
CA LYS A 216 -4.62 15.45 18.14
C LYS A 216 -4.19 16.90 18.03
N LEU A 217 -5.14 17.82 17.88
CA LEU A 217 -4.86 19.25 18.03
C LEU A 217 -5.12 19.67 19.48
N VAL A 218 -4.15 20.38 20.05
CA VAL A 218 -4.26 21.04 21.36
C VAL A 218 -3.77 22.47 21.15
N ASP A 219 -4.57 23.46 21.47
CA ASP A 219 -4.31 24.88 21.27
C ASP A 219 -3.79 25.22 19.86
N GLY A 220 -4.45 24.63 18.83
CA GLY A 220 -4.09 24.81 17.43
C GLY A 220 -2.80 24.11 16.99
N LYS A 221 -2.11 23.35 17.86
CA LYS A 221 -0.88 22.63 17.52
C LYS A 221 -1.08 21.13 17.49
N PRO A 222 -0.51 20.40 16.51
CA PRO A 222 -0.58 18.95 16.47
C PRO A 222 0.30 18.32 17.55
N ILE A 223 -0.29 17.44 18.34
CA ILE A 223 0.39 16.61 19.33
C ILE A 223 0.33 15.16 18.87
N TYR A 224 1.46 14.48 18.94
CA TYR A 224 1.65 13.11 18.47
C TYR A 224 1.66 12.12 19.63
N ASN A 225 0.90 11.02 19.45
CA ASN A 225 0.83 9.89 20.39
C ASN A 225 1.72 8.71 19.93
N TYR A 226 1.50 7.52 20.50
CA TYR A 226 2.26 6.28 20.20
C TYR A 226 1.52 5.32 19.25
N ARG A 227 0.77 5.85 18.27
CA ARG A 227 0.00 5.05 17.33
C ARG A 227 0.49 5.19 15.88
N CYS A 228 1.61 5.88 15.67
CA CYS A 228 2.18 6.07 14.33
C CYS A 228 2.51 4.73 13.67
N CYS A 229 2.28 4.64 12.35
CA CYS A 229 2.67 3.51 11.52
C CYS A 229 3.66 3.89 10.41
N LEU A 230 4.30 5.04 10.52
CA LEU A 230 5.30 5.56 9.58
C LEU A 230 4.79 5.75 8.14
N CYS A 231 3.52 6.09 7.95
CA CYS A 231 2.91 6.25 6.62
C CYS A 231 3.28 7.55 5.90
N LEU A 232 3.92 8.48 6.56
CA LEU A 232 4.39 9.79 6.07
C LEU A 232 3.28 10.73 5.55
N ARG A 233 2.01 10.32 5.63
CA ARG A 233 0.88 11.11 5.09
C ARG A 233 0.85 12.53 5.66
N CYS A 234 0.96 12.69 6.98
CA CYS A 234 0.91 14.01 7.64
C CYS A 234 2.05 14.93 7.19
N ILE A 235 3.23 14.38 6.91
CA ILE A 235 4.41 15.16 6.51
C ILE A 235 4.26 15.66 5.07
N TYR A 236 3.92 14.77 4.12
CA TYR A 236 3.83 15.15 2.71
C TYR A 236 2.58 15.95 2.35
N GLN A 237 1.49 15.79 3.12
CA GLN A 237 0.26 16.54 2.90
C GLN A 237 0.22 17.89 3.66
N CYS A 238 1.22 18.20 4.49
CA CYS A 238 1.25 19.48 5.20
C CYS A 238 1.44 20.65 4.23
N PRO A 239 0.43 21.53 4.05
CA PRO A 239 0.52 22.63 3.07
C PRO A 239 1.61 23.65 3.47
N LYS A 240 1.95 23.72 4.74
CA LYS A 240 3.00 24.61 5.27
C LYS A 240 4.35 23.93 5.44
N LYS A 241 4.47 22.63 5.08
CA LYS A 241 5.70 21.82 5.30
C LYS A 241 6.26 21.93 6.71
N ALA A 242 5.38 22.13 7.69
CA ALA A 242 5.72 22.44 9.07
C ALA A 242 6.05 21.21 9.94
N LEU A 243 5.95 20.00 9.38
CA LEU A 243 6.13 18.76 10.11
C LEU A 243 7.41 18.06 9.67
N GLN A 244 8.35 17.94 10.61
CA GLN A 244 9.65 17.33 10.35
C GLN A 244 9.99 16.33 11.47
N PRO A 245 10.50 15.12 11.13
CA PRO A 245 10.94 14.20 12.15
C PRO A 245 12.28 14.65 12.75
N LYS A 246 12.42 14.51 14.07
CA LYS A 246 13.69 14.72 14.79
C LYS A 246 14.70 13.63 14.44
N ILE A 247 14.20 12.39 14.32
CA ILE A 247 14.99 11.19 14.05
C ILE A 247 14.50 10.60 12.71
N GLY A 248 15.41 10.07 11.90
CA GLY A 248 15.04 9.41 10.64
C GLY A 248 14.63 10.38 9.52
N ARG A 249 15.15 11.61 9.51
CA ARG A 249 14.92 12.57 8.41
C ARG A 249 15.26 11.98 7.04
N LYS A 250 16.25 11.09 6.97
CA LYS A 250 16.64 10.37 5.73
C LYS A 250 15.52 9.48 5.14
N PHE A 251 14.48 9.16 5.91
CA PHE A 251 13.30 8.46 5.38
C PHE A 251 12.38 9.36 4.55
N ILE A 252 12.56 10.68 4.62
CA ILE A 252 11.71 11.65 3.91
C ILE A 252 12.45 12.14 2.68
N LEU A 253 11.73 12.26 1.58
CA LEU A 253 12.23 12.85 0.36
C LEU A 253 12.23 14.39 0.51
N ASP A 254 13.39 15.03 0.37
CA ASP A 254 13.52 16.49 0.52
C ASP A 254 12.70 17.24 -0.53
N SER A 255 12.54 16.67 -1.73
CA SER A 255 11.66 17.18 -2.80
C SER A 255 10.17 17.10 -2.45
N GLY A 256 9.80 16.38 -1.38
CA GLY A 256 8.44 16.00 -1.08
C GLY A 256 7.96 14.84 -1.95
N PHE A 257 6.70 14.41 -1.74
CA PHE A 257 6.09 13.34 -2.54
C PHE A 257 4.63 13.67 -2.85
N SER A 258 4.27 13.66 -4.13
CA SER A 258 2.90 13.88 -4.59
C SER A 258 2.63 13.15 -5.90
N LEU A 259 1.84 12.10 -5.84
CA LEU A 259 1.39 11.37 -7.04
C LEU A 259 0.49 12.25 -7.91
N SER A 260 -0.31 13.13 -7.32
CA SER A 260 -1.18 14.02 -8.09
C SER A 260 -0.42 15.05 -8.94
N LYS A 261 0.84 15.37 -8.58
CA LYS A 261 1.70 16.17 -9.44
C LYS A 261 2.18 15.36 -10.64
N LEU A 262 2.64 14.13 -10.41
CA LEU A 262 3.06 13.22 -11.47
C LEU A 262 1.90 12.89 -12.44
N GLU A 263 0.70 12.69 -11.92
CA GLU A 263 -0.49 12.43 -12.76
C GLU A 263 -0.82 13.55 -13.73
N LYS A 264 -0.54 14.80 -13.40
CA LYS A 264 -0.73 15.94 -14.29
C LYS A 264 0.24 15.93 -15.48
N GLU A 265 1.35 15.24 -15.35
CA GLU A 265 2.38 15.11 -16.39
C GLU A 265 2.14 13.90 -17.30
N LEU A 266 1.24 12.96 -16.93
CA LEU A 266 0.96 11.75 -17.71
C LEU A 266 0.47 11.99 -19.15
N PRO A 267 -0.41 12.98 -19.43
CA PRO A 267 -0.90 13.21 -20.79
C PRO A 267 0.21 13.48 -21.79
N ASP A 268 1.25 14.22 -21.38
CA ASP A 268 2.37 14.64 -22.23
C ASP A 268 3.56 13.67 -22.17
N PHE A 269 3.47 12.63 -21.33
CA PHE A 269 4.56 11.70 -21.11
C PHE A 269 4.67 10.66 -22.24
N GLN A 270 5.82 10.64 -22.92
CA GLN A 270 6.18 9.61 -23.88
C GLN A 270 6.90 8.45 -23.14
N PRO A 271 6.35 7.21 -23.19
CA PRO A 271 6.97 6.06 -22.57
C PRO A 271 8.36 5.80 -23.14
N ILE A 272 9.28 5.48 -22.26
CA ILE A 272 10.60 4.98 -22.62
C ILE A 272 10.56 3.45 -22.75
N ASP A 273 11.40 2.89 -23.62
CA ASP A 273 11.54 1.44 -23.70
C ASP A 273 12.23 0.92 -22.43
N PRO A 274 11.54 0.06 -21.64
CA PRO A 274 12.14 -0.46 -20.41
C PRO A 274 13.42 -1.26 -20.62
N ARG A 275 13.66 -1.80 -21.81
CA ARG A 275 14.87 -2.57 -22.14
C ARG A 275 16.09 -1.70 -22.21
N ASN A 276 15.92 -0.45 -22.65
CA ASN A 276 16.98 0.51 -22.90
C ASN A 276 17.25 1.44 -21.70
N TYR A 277 16.45 1.33 -20.62
CA TYR A 277 16.64 2.18 -19.44
C TYR A 277 17.72 1.62 -18.52
N SER A 278 18.62 2.49 -18.05
CA SER A 278 19.66 2.11 -17.08
C SER A 278 19.10 2.14 -15.66
N TYR A 279 18.72 0.97 -15.16
CA TYR A 279 18.22 0.81 -13.78
C TYR A 279 19.40 0.81 -12.82
N GLY A 280 19.42 1.76 -11.87
CA GLY A 280 20.34 1.68 -10.73
C GLY A 280 20.04 0.46 -9.82
N ALA A 281 20.99 0.09 -8.95
CA ALA A 281 20.90 -1.10 -8.10
C ALA A 281 19.60 -1.20 -7.27
N GLY A 282 19.00 -0.07 -6.86
CA GLY A 282 17.74 -0.03 -6.11
C GLY A 282 16.48 -0.27 -6.93
N PHE A 283 16.57 -0.35 -8.26
CA PHE A 283 15.42 -0.41 -9.18
C PHE A 283 15.43 -1.64 -10.11
N SER A 284 16.25 -2.63 -9.84
CA SER A 284 16.31 -3.87 -10.65
C SER A 284 14.97 -4.60 -10.75
N GLY A 285 14.16 -4.56 -9.69
CA GLY A 285 12.81 -5.14 -9.68
C GLY A 285 11.84 -4.46 -10.64
N LEU A 286 12.05 -3.17 -10.98
CA LEU A 286 11.20 -2.45 -11.92
C LEU A 286 11.40 -2.94 -13.36
N LYS A 287 12.65 -3.28 -13.75
CA LYS A 287 12.93 -3.83 -15.07
C LYS A 287 12.09 -5.08 -15.34
N LYS A 288 12.11 -6.02 -14.41
CA LYS A 288 11.30 -7.23 -14.48
C LYS A 288 9.81 -6.91 -14.59
N TYR A 289 9.32 -6.01 -13.72
CA TYR A 289 7.91 -5.60 -13.66
C TYR A 289 7.38 -4.98 -14.95
N PHE A 290 8.20 -4.20 -15.67
CA PHE A 290 7.81 -3.59 -16.95
C PHE A 290 7.86 -4.56 -18.12
N LEU A 291 8.67 -5.63 -18.03
CA LEU A 291 8.87 -6.58 -19.13
C LEU A 291 7.95 -7.82 -19.03
N GLU A 292 7.36 -8.07 -17.88
CA GLU A 292 6.33 -9.09 -17.63
C GLU A 292 4.93 -8.53 -17.92
#